data_726590113b94716815fa8c1e80cdc381
#
_entry.id   726590113b94716815fa8c1e80cdc381
#
_cell.length_a   1.000
_cell.length_b   1.000
_cell.length_c   1.000
_cell.angle_alpha   90.00
_cell.angle_beta   90.00
_cell.angle_gamma   90.00
#
_symmetry.space_group_name_H-M   'P 1'
#
loop_
_entity.id
_entity.type
_entity.pdbx_description
1 polymer ?
#
loop_
_entity_poly.entity_id
_entity_poly.type
_entity_poly.pdbx_seq_one_letter_code
_entity_poly.pdbx_strand_id
1 'polypeptide(L)'
;MTEEVTAADGYLRSGGEDFGKVTEQSRKIMWIATGIMTAALLLVMFVTHRAIPFMMDDLWYSTMLSDDTPISSISDIVKSQIWHYNNWGGRSMTHGILQLTLLAGELAADVLNIVFTLLLGWTICLVAEHRGFPALFAGMAMVLGLNANWRMSMFWQAGAANYLYITVFILLFVWCYLRELPDEGSLLPGFGKPTGNGNAPADGGNGKANGNHLPGITLWIIPLGILAGWSNENMGPAVWCLSLLVILLGLREGRKPRLWMLLGNLFCLAGSILCIAAPGNGVRSAQIEEEQYGTLWKVFLRSYGECKGAMEYLFPVLLALLFMLFVSVCVMKRKIGRRNSLLLFCALLSWGAFFLSPHYPDRASFGTMALCICVILSLAGRMVRERQDLAWPLWGGAALIGLRGMYFCGEYLSILWGWIR
;
A
#
# COMPACT_ATOMS: atom_id res chain seq x y z
N MET A 1 34.02 9.02 53.29
CA MET A 1 32.66 8.69 52.89
C MET A 1 32.09 9.61 51.79
N THR A 2 32.87 10.53 51.25
CA THR A 2 32.50 11.47 50.17
C THR A 2 33.22 11.24 48.85
N GLU A 3 34.24 10.40 48.77
CA GLU A 3 34.96 10.08 47.53
C GLU A 3 34.42 8.81 46.81
N GLU A 4 33.78 7.88 47.51
CA GLU A 4 33.18 6.69 46.88
C GLU A 4 31.87 6.96 46.17
N VAL A 5 31.13 8.02 46.56
CA VAL A 5 29.85 8.38 45.89
C VAL A 5 30.07 9.05 44.55
N THR A 6 31.21 9.78 44.39
CA THR A 6 31.57 10.41 43.14
C THR A 6 32.09 9.44 42.07
N ALA A 7 32.70 8.33 42.47
CA ALA A 7 33.17 7.29 41.56
C ALA A 7 32.02 6.45 40.99
N ALA A 8 30.98 6.16 41.79
CA ALA A 8 29.80 5.43 41.35
C ALA A 8 28.93 6.25 40.37
N ASP A 9 28.80 7.57 40.60
CA ASP A 9 28.08 8.47 39.66
C ASP A 9 28.82 8.68 38.34
N GLY A 10 30.14 8.63 38.34
CA GLY A 10 30.97 8.66 37.14
C GLY A 10 30.84 7.38 36.30
N TYR A 11 30.70 6.21 36.93
CA TYR A 11 30.54 4.92 36.26
C TYR A 11 29.13 4.76 35.67
N LEU A 12 28.11 5.29 36.34
CA LEU A 12 26.72 5.29 35.86
C LEU A 12 26.50 6.28 34.73
N ARG A 13 27.27 7.39 34.64
CA ARG A 13 27.20 8.33 33.51
C ARG A 13 28.01 7.88 32.29
N SER A 14 29.15 7.21 32.44
CA SER A 14 29.92 6.69 31.32
C SER A 14 29.35 5.42 30.69
N GLY A 15 28.57 4.61 31.46
CA GLY A 15 27.87 3.45 30.93
C GLY A 15 26.54 3.75 30.22
N GLY A 16 25.99 4.97 30.40
CA GLY A 16 24.69 5.34 29.83
C GLY A 16 24.74 5.97 28.43
N GLU A 17 25.89 6.48 28.01
CA GLU A 17 26.02 7.18 26.71
C GLU A 17 26.30 6.25 25.51
N ASP A 18 26.80 5.04 25.73
CA ASP A 18 27.22 4.14 24.64
C ASP A 18 26.18 3.08 24.23
N PHE A 19 25.12 2.88 25.01
CA PHE A 19 24.07 1.91 24.70
C PHE A 19 23.08 2.39 23.62
N GLY A 20 23.09 3.64 23.22
CA GLY A 20 22.09 4.25 22.34
C GLY A 20 22.47 4.44 20.88
N LYS A 21 23.74 4.32 20.51
CA LYS A 21 24.20 4.58 19.12
C LYS A 21 24.37 3.27 18.36
N VAL A 22 23.55 3.09 17.30
CA VAL A 22 23.79 2.02 16.31
C VAL A 22 25.14 2.28 15.64
N THR A 23 26.13 1.44 15.93
CA THR A 23 27.48 1.56 15.33
C THR A 23 27.41 1.40 13.82
N GLU A 24 28.41 1.92 13.09
CA GLU A 24 28.48 1.73 11.62
C GLU A 24 28.52 0.24 11.26
N GLN A 25 29.21 -0.57 12.05
CA GLN A 25 29.25 -2.02 11.88
C GLN A 25 27.86 -2.67 12.04
N SER A 26 27.11 -2.29 13.08
CA SER A 26 25.73 -2.77 13.28
C SER A 26 24.82 -2.39 12.11
N ARG A 27 24.98 -1.21 11.56
CA ARG A 27 24.25 -0.76 10.36
C ARG A 27 24.58 -1.62 9.15
N LYS A 28 25.86 -1.89 8.89
CA LYS A 28 26.30 -2.78 7.80
C LYS A 28 25.72 -4.18 7.95
N ILE A 29 25.77 -4.76 9.15
CA ILE A 29 25.20 -6.08 9.44
C ILE A 29 23.68 -6.09 9.15
N MET A 30 22.95 -5.08 9.62
CA MET A 30 21.51 -4.98 9.38
C MET A 30 21.20 -4.87 7.87
N TRP A 31 21.96 -4.11 7.11
CA TRP A 31 21.79 -3.98 5.66
C TRP A 31 22.05 -5.30 4.93
N ILE A 32 23.11 -6.02 5.28
CA ILE A 32 23.42 -7.32 4.68
C ILE A 32 22.31 -8.34 5.04
N ALA A 33 21.96 -8.42 6.34
CA ALA A 33 20.92 -9.33 6.80
C ALA A 33 19.57 -9.07 6.12
N THR A 34 19.16 -7.80 6.01
CA THR A 34 17.92 -7.44 5.31
C THR A 34 17.98 -7.75 3.81
N GLY A 35 19.12 -7.55 3.18
CA GLY A 35 19.33 -7.94 1.77
C GLY A 35 19.15 -9.43 1.55
N ILE A 36 19.77 -10.26 2.40
CA ILE A 36 19.64 -11.73 2.35
C ILE A 36 18.18 -12.13 2.61
N MET A 37 17.54 -11.58 3.63
CA MET A 37 16.13 -11.91 3.95
C MET A 37 15.16 -11.45 2.85
N THR A 38 15.43 -10.32 2.20
CA THR A 38 14.67 -9.86 1.04
C THR A 38 14.79 -10.85 -0.12
N ALA A 39 16.01 -11.28 -0.43
CA ALA A 39 16.25 -12.27 -1.49
C ALA A 39 15.57 -13.62 -1.18
N ALA A 40 15.66 -14.09 0.08
CA ALA A 40 15.01 -15.30 0.53
C ALA A 40 13.47 -15.19 0.43
N LEU A 41 12.89 -14.07 0.85
CA LEU A 41 11.46 -13.80 0.75
C LEU A 41 10.97 -13.86 -0.71
N LEU A 42 11.67 -13.17 -1.60
CA LEU A 42 11.33 -13.14 -3.03
C LEU A 42 11.50 -14.51 -3.69
N LEU A 43 12.54 -15.27 -3.32
CA LEU A 43 12.76 -16.61 -3.81
C LEU A 43 11.62 -17.55 -3.40
N VAL A 44 11.24 -17.55 -2.12
CA VAL A 44 10.12 -18.36 -1.61
C VAL A 44 8.83 -17.96 -2.32
N MET A 45 8.57 -16.66 -2.50
CA MET A 45 7.40 -16.20 -3.24
C MET A 45 7.44 -16.66 -4.70
N PHE A 46 8.58 -16.56 -5.39
CA PHE A 46 8.71 -17.01 -6.77
C PHE A 46 8.45 -18.50 -6.92
N VAL A 47 9.05 -19.33 -6.04
CA VAL A 47 8.80 -20.79 -6.04
C VAL A 47 7.33 -21.09 -5.79
N THR A 48 6.68 -20.34 -4.89
CA THR A 48 5.24 -20.50 -4.62
C THR A 48 4.40 -20.13 -5.83
N HIS A 49 4.71 -19.02 -6.53
CA HIS A 49 4.03 -18.65 -7.78
C HIS A 49 4.17 -19.74 -8.84
N ARG A 50 5.40 -20.25 -9.05
CA ARG A 50 5.66 -21.33 -10.02
C ARG A 50 4.90 -22.63 -9.73
N ALA A 51 4.54 -22.88 -8.48
CA ALA A 51 3.77 -24.04 -8.08
C ALA A 51 2.25 -23.90 -8.27
N ILE A 52 1.76 -22.69 -8.52
CA ILE A 52 0.34 -22.39 -8.70
C ILE A 52 0.05 -22.14 -10.18
N PRO A 53 -0.63 -23.06 -10.90
CA PRO A 53 -1.04 -22.83 -12.28
C PRO A 53 -2.13 -21.78 -12.37
N PHE A 54 -2.41 -21.30 -13.58
CA PHE A 54 -3.61 -20.51 -13.84
C PHE A 54 -4.85 -21.31 -13.47
N MET A 55 -5.75 -20.68 -12.69
CA MET A 55 -6.89 -21.37 -12.10
C MET A 55 -8.11 -20.44 -11.97
N MET A 56 -9.27 -21.02 -11.76
CA MET A 56 -10.52 -20.29 -11.51
C MET A 56 -10.80 -19.24 -12.60
N ASP A 57 -10.94 -17.97 -12.22
CA ASP A 57 -11.22 -16.88 -13.15
C ASP A 57 -10.08 -16.63 -14.15
N ASP A 58 -8.84 -17.09 -13.87
CA ASP A 58 -7.73 -16.96 -14.83
C ASP A 58 -8.06 -17.69 -16.15
N LEU A 59 -8.68 -18.87 -16.04
CA LEU A 59 -9.08 -19.66 -17.20
C LEU A 59 -10.18 -18.98 -18.00
N TRP A 60 -11.15 -18.37 -17.34
CA TRP A 60 -12.20 -17.60 -18.00
C TRP A 60 -11.65 -16.32 -18.65
N TYR A 61 -10.77 -15.58 -17.97
CA TYR A 61 -10.13 -14.38 -18.52
C TYR A 61 -9.08 -14.68 -19.59
N SER A 62 -8.64 -15.92 -19.77
CA SER A 62 -7.76 -16.30 -20.89
C SER A 62 -8.53 -16.44 -22.21
N THR A 63 -9.85 -16.36 -22.18
CA THR A 63 -10.73 -16.40 -23.35
C THR A 63 -11.45 -15.06 -23.58
N MET A 64 -11.99 -14.88 -24.77
CA MET A 64 -12.94 -13.82 -25.08
C MET A 64 -14.20 -14.03 -24.25
N LEU A 65 -14.57 -13.03 -23.42
CA LEU A 65 -15.68 -13.14 -22.49
C LEU A 65 -17.06 -13.16 -23.19
N SER A 66 -17.09 -12.90 -24.51
CA SER A 66 -18.30 -12.92 -25.34
C SER A 66 -18.67 -14.30 -25.89
N ASP A 67 -17.66 -15.15 -26.17
CA ASP A 67 -17.84 -16.38 -26.96
C ASP A 67 -16.84 -17.50 -26.61
N ASP A 68 -16.09 -17.34 -25.52
CA ASP A 68 -15.11 -18.31 -24.97
C ASP A 68 -13.97 -18.67 -25.94
N THR A 69 -13.77 -17.92 -27.03
CA THR A 69 -12.62 -18.14 -27.93
C THR A 69 -11.30 -17.69 -27.27
N PRO A 70 -10.18 -18.39 -27.48
CA PRO A 70 -8.90 -18.00 -26.88
C PRO A 70 -8.45 -16.60 -27.29
N ILE A 71 -7.99 -15.80 -26.34
CA ILE A 71 -7.38 -14.48 -26.61
C ILE A 71 -6.01 -14.69 -27.26
N SER A 72 -5.78 -14.03 -28.39
CA SER A 72 -4.55 -14.11 -29.15
C SER A 72 -3.90 -12.77 -29.45
N SER A 73 -4.60 -11.66 -29.22
CA SER A 73 -4.14 -10.32 -29.56
C SER A 73 -4.62 -9.26 -28.55
N ILE A 74 -3.96 -8.09 -28.58
CA ILE A 74 -4.41 -6.91 -27.83
C ILE A 74 -5.80 -6.45 -28.29
N SER A 75 -6.13 -6.62 -29.57
CA SER A 75 -7.47 -6.30 -30.10
C SER A 75 -8.55 -7.15 -29.45
N ASP A 76 -8.26 -8.42 -29.20
CA ASP A 76 -9.19 -9.34 -28.52
C ASP A 76 -9.40 -8.91 -27.06
N ILE A 77 -8.31 -8.52 -26.38
CA ILE A 77 -8.40 -7.98 -25.02
C ILE A 77 -9.31 -6.76 -24.97
N VAL A 78 -9.14 -5.81 -25.90
CA VAL A 78 -9.98 -4.60 -25.95
C VAL A 78 -11.46 -4.96 -26.14
N LYS A 79 -11.78 -5.85 -27.10
CA LYS A 79 -13.16 -6.30 -27.36
C LYS A 79 -13.74 -7.02 -26.14
N SER A 80 -12.96 -7.91 -25.53
CA SER A 80 -13.32 -8.65 -24.33
C SER A 80 -13.63 -7.70 -23.15
N GLN A 81 -12.82 -6.64 -22.96
CA GLN A 81 -13.04 -5.66 -21.91
C GLN A 81 -14.22 -4.72 -22.18
N ILE A 82 -14.54 -4.42 -23.44
CA ILE A 82 -15.79 -3.70 -23.78
C ILE A 82 -17.00 -4.55 -23.41
N TRP A 83 -16.98 -5.85 -23.73
CA TRP A 83 -18.03 -6.77 -23.32
C TRP A 83 -18.16 -6.86 -21.79
N HIS A 84 -17.02 -7.03 -21.10
CA HIS A 84 -16.95 -7.11 -19.64
C HIS A 84 -17.58 -5.88 -18.97
N TYR A 85 -17.25 -4.68 -19.46
CA TYR A 85 -17.76 -3.41 -18.95
C TYR A 85 -19.28 -3.32 -19.00
N ASN A 86 -19.86 -3.82 -20.09
CA ASN A 86 -21.31 -3.75 -20.31
C ASN A 86 -22.10 -4.90 -19.62
N ASN A 87 -21.47 -6.06 -19.40
CA ASN A 87 -22.20 -7.27 -19.01
C ASN A 87 -21.78 -7.84 -17.64
N TRP A 88 -20.61 -7.46 -17.08
CA TRP A 88 -20.09 -8.10 -15.87
C TRP A 88 -19.64 -7.14 -14.79
N GLY A 89 -18.85 -6.10 -15.10
CA GLY A 89 -18.36 -5.17 -14.09
C GLY A 89 -17.43 -4.09 -14.58
N GLY A 90 -17.19 -3.07 -13.73
CA GLY A 90 -16.49 -1.85 -14.10
C GLY A 90 -14.97 -1.89 -14.10
N ARG A 91 -14.32 -2.97 -13.62
CA ARG A 91 -12.85 -3.05 -13.45
C ARG A 91 -12.10 -3.37 -14.74
N SER A 92 -12.53 -2.83 -15.88
CA SER A 92 -11.97 -3.20 -17.19
C SER A 92 -10.48 -2.90 -17.34
N MET A 93 -9.96 -1.83 -16.71
CA MET A 93 -8.51 -1.56 -16.72
C MET A 93 -7.72 -2.67 -16.02
N THR A 94 -8.21 -3.10 -14.86
CA THR A 94 -7.59 -4.17 -14.07
C THR A 94 -7.64 -5.51 -14.80
N HIS A 95 -8.80 -5.88 -15.34
CA HIS A 95 -8.96 -7.13 -16.07
C HIS A 95 -8.28 -7.11 -17.44
N GLY A 96 -8.10 -5.93 -18.05
CA GLY A 96 -7.26 -5.77 -19.24
C GLY A 96 -5.79 -6.06 -18.94
N ILE A 97 -5.26 -5.61 -17.80
CA ILE A 97 -3.92 -5.96 -17.32
C ILE A 97 -3.83 -7.47 -17.04
N LEU A 98 -4.85 -8.06 -16.42
CA LEU A 98 -4.94 -9.51 -16.21
C LEU A 98 -4.84 -10.27 -17.54
N GLN A 99 -5.70 -9.96 -18.51
CA GLN A 99 -5.72 -10.64 -19.82
C GLN A 99 -4.38 -10.50 -20.55
N LEU A 100 -3.73 -9.33 -20.47
CA LEU A 100 -2.39 -9.13 -21.03
C LEU A 100 -1.35 -10.03 -20.35
N THR A 101 -1.44 -10.21 -19.03
CA THR A 101 -0.55 -11.06 -18.27
C THR A 101 -0.78 -12.55 -18.60
N LEU A 102 -2.03 -12.97 -18.72
CA LEU A 102 -2.40 -14.34 -19.10
C LEU A 102 -1.92 -14.66 -20.53
N LEU A 103 -2.07 -13.71 -21.46
CA LEU A 103 -1.56 -13.83 -22.84
C LEU A 103 -0.03 -14.01 -22.88
N ALA A 104 0.70 -13.36 -21.96
CA ALA A 104 2.16 -13.49 -21.84
C ALA A 104 2.61 -14.86 -21.28
N GLY A 105 1.71 -15.61 -20.64
CA GLY A 105 1.93 -16.95 -20.10
C GLY A 105 2.40 -16.97 -18.65
N GLU A 106 2.38 -18.17 -18.05
CA GLU A 106 2.61 -18.39 -16.61
C GLU A 106 3.95 -17.84 -16.12
N LEU A 107 5.06 -18.15 -16.81
CA LEU A 107 6.38 -17.68 -16.37
C LEU A 107 6.46 -16.14 -16.35
N ALA A 108 5.89 -15.48 -17.35
CA ALA A 108 5.85 -14.03 -17.39
C ALA A 108 5.00 -13.47 -16.26
N ALA A 109 3.86 -14.10 -15.96
CA ALA A 109 2.99 -13.76 -14.83
C ALA A 109 3.73 -13.88 -13.49
N ASP A 110 4.45 -14.98 -13.26
CA ASP A 110 5.21 -15.21 -12.02
C ASP A 110 6.31 -14.15 -11.83
N VAL A 111 7.05 -13.84 -12.88
CA VAL A 111 8.08 -12.79 -12.84
C VAL A 111 7.44 -11.41 -12.57
N LEU A 112 6.33 -11.09 -13.22
CA LEU A 112 5.60 -9.84 -12.99
C LEU A 112 5.10 -9.73 -11.55
N ASN A 113 4.60 -10.81 -10.95
CA ASN A 113 4.15 -10.83 -9.56
C ASN A 113 5.29 -10.48 -8.60
N ILE A 114 6.52 -10.98 -8.84
CA ILE A 114 7.70 -10.61 -8.05
C ILE A 114 8.10 -9.16 -8.27
N VAL A 115 8.10 -8.70 -9.52
CA VAL A 115 8.40 -7.29 -9.85
C VAL A 115 7.39 -6.35 -9.17
N PHE A 116 6.09 -6.66 -9.25
CA PHE A 116 5.06 -5.84 -8.60
C PHE A 116 5.11 -5.93 -7.07
N THR A 117 5.54 -7.05 -6.48
CA THR A 117 5.80 -7.14 -5.04
C THR A 117 6.95 -6.21 -4.61
N LEU A 118 8.04 -6.17 -5.37
CA LEU A 118 9.15 -5.22 -5.15
C LEU A 118 8.69 -3.77 -5.31
N LEU A 119 7.94 -3.47 -6.38
CA LEU A 119 7.39 -2.14 -6.64
C LEU A 119 6.42 -1.72 -5.53
N LEU A 120 5.61 -2.64 -4.99
CA LEU A 120 4.73 -2.36 -3.87
C LEU A 120 5.52 -2.02 -2.61
N GLY A 121 6.52 -2.82 -2.26
CA GLY A 121 7.43 -2.51 -1.13
C GLY A 121 8.10 -1.15 -1.30
N TRP A 122 8.57 -0.84 -2.50
CA TRP A 122 9.19 0.44 -2.82
C TRP A 122 8.21 1.62 -2.74
N THR A 123 6.98 1.49 -3.28
CA THR A 123 5.96 2.54 -3.19
C THR A 123 5.48 2.77 -1.76
N ILE A 124 5.37 1.72 -0.94
CA ILE A 124 5.14 1.83 0.50
C ILE A 124 6.25 2.67 1.16
N CYS A 125 7.52 2.41 0.83
CA CYS A 125 8.65 3.21 1.32
C CYS A 125 8.57 4.68 0.89
N LEU A 126 8.15 4.96 -0.36
CA LEU A 126 7.94 6.32 -0.85
C LEU A 126 6.86 7.06 -0.07
N VAL A 127 5.70 6.42 0.12
CA VAL A 127 4.55 7.00 0.85
C VAL A 127 4.88 7.19 2.33
N ALA A 128 5.57 6.23 2.94
CA ALA A 128 6.00 6.27 4.34
C ALA A 128 7.17 7.23 4.62
N GLU A 129 7.83 7.75 3.58
CA GLU A 129 9.07 8.55 3.68
C GLU A 129 10.17 7.86 4.49
N HIS A 130 10.22 6.55 4.39
CA HIS A 130 11.22 5.73 5.04
C HIS A 130 11.95 4.88 4.00
N ARG A 131 13.24 5.16 3.77
CA ARG A 131 14.03 4.56 2.69
C ARG A 131 15.12 3.63 3.21
N GLY A 132 15.60 2.79 2.31
CA GLY A 132 16.67 1.84 2.55
C GLY A 132 16.20 0.40 2.54
N PHE A 133 17.14 -0.54 2.45
CA PHE A 133 16.83 -1.97 2.42
C PHE A 133 16.03 -2.45 3.64
N PRO A 134 16.31 -2.00 4.89
CA PRO A 134 15.50 -2.42 6.04
C PRO A 134 14.03 -2.00 5.93
N ALA A 135 13.77 -0.80 5.38
CA ALA A 135 12.40 -0.32 5.16
C ALA A 135 11.70 -1.10 4.05
N LEU A 136 12.40 -1.36 2.93
CA LEU A 136 11.88 -2.16 1.81
C LEU A 136 11.52 -3.56 2.28
N PHE A 137 12.43 -4.22 2.99
CA PHE A 137 12.18 -5.54 3.57
C PHE A 137 10.96 -5.51 4.52
N ALA A 138 10.91 -4.55 5.44
CA ALA A 138 9.79 -4.43 6.39
C ALA A 138 8.45 -4.22 5.68
N GLY A 139 8.42 -3.37 4.64
CA GLY A 139 7.21 -3.17 3.81
C GLY A 139 6.74 -4.46 3.17
N MET A 140 7.63 -5.19 2.49
CA MET A 140 7.30 -6.46 1.83
C MET A 140 6.93 -7.56 2.83
N ALA A 141 7.67 -7.66 3.93
CA ALA A 141 7.39 -8.62 5.02
C ALA A 141 5.99 -8.41 5.60
N MET A 142 5.60 -7.15 5.84
CA MET A 142 4.26 -6.82 6.31
C MET A 142 3.18 -7.12 5.27
N VAL A 143 3.42 -6.82 3.99
CA VAL A 143 2.46 -7.12 2.91
C VAL A 143 2.16 -8.61 2.81
N LEU A 144 3.15 -9.49 3.00
CA LEU A 144 2.93 -10.93 2.98
C LEU A 144 2.48 -11.45 4.35
N GLY A 145 3.20 -11.09 5.42
CA GLY A 145 3.02 -11.71 6.74
C GLY A 145 1.82 -11.19 7.54
N LEU A 146 1.29 -9.99 7.24
CA LEU A 146 0.06 -9.46 7.87
C LEU A 146 -1.19 -9.63 7.00
N ASN A 147 -1.04 -10.14 5.78
CA ASN A 147 -2.13 -10.34 4.85
C ASN A 147 -2.85 -11.66 5.16
N ALA A 148 -4.06 -11.58 5.67
CA ALA A 148 -4.84 -12.78 5.98
C ALA A 148 -5.26 -13.56 4.70
N ASN A 149 -5.40 -12.87 3.58
CA ASN A 149 -5.81 -13.48 2.31
C ASN A 149 -4.72 -13.37 1.22
N TRP A 150 -3.47 -13.64 1.62
CA TRP A 150 -2.29 -13.51 0.76
C TRP A 150 -2.39 -14.37 -0.51
N ARG A 151 -2.94 -15.59 -0.45
CA ARG A 151 -3.09 -16.48 -1.59
C ARG A 151 -3.93 -15.87 -2.70
N MET A 152 -5.11 -15.37 -2.34
CA MET A 152 -6.11 -14.88 -3.29
C MET A 152 -5.87 -13.44 -3.73
N SER A 153 -5.06 -12.67 -3.01
CA SER A 153 -4.75 -11.27 -3.35
C SER A 153 -3.40 -11.08 -4.04
N MET A 154 -2.48 -12.06 -3.93
CA MET A 154 -1.12 -11.93 -4.47
C MET A 154 -0.70 -13.10 -5.36
N PHE A 155 -1.13 -14.33 -5.08
CA PHE A 155 -0.64 -15.53 -5.75
C PHE A 155 -1.60 -16.09 -6.80
N TRP A 156 -2.90 -15.90 -6.64
CA TRP A 156 -3.87 -16.11 -7.70
C TRP A 156 -3.77 -14.98 -8.72
N GLN A 157 -3.62 -15.27 -10.02
CA GLN A 157 -3.26 -14.27 -11.02
C GLN A 157 -4.34 -13.17 -11.18
N ALA A 158 -5.61 -13.55 -11.22
CA ALA A 158 -6.71 -12.58 -11.24
C ALA A 158 -6.72 -11.71 -9.97
N GLY A 159 -6.39 -12.29 -8.83
CA GLY A 159 -6.21 -11.55 -7.58
C GLY A 159 -5.00 -10.62 -7.59
N ALA A 160 -3.85 -11.08 -8.08
CA ALA A 160 -2.66 -10.25 -8.19
C ALA A 160 -2.90 -9.02 -9.08
N ALA A 161 -3.54 -9.18 -10.23
CA ALA A 161 -3.89 -8.06 -11.09
C ALA A 161 -4.87 -7.09 -10.42
N ASN A 162 -5.90 -7.61 -9.72
CA ASN A 162 -6.93 -6.80 -9.07
C ASN A 162 -6.48 -6.09 -7.79
N TYR A 163 -5.46 -6.59 -7.11
CA TYR A 163 -5.06 -6.07 -5.80
C TYR A 163 -3.59 -5.68 -5.72
N LEU A 164 -2.66 -6.58 -6.05
CA LEU A 164 -1.22 -6.30 -5.98
C LEU A 164 -0.80 -5.22 -6.98
N TYR A 165 -1.09 -5.41 -8.28
CA TYR A 165 -0.62 -4.50 -9.34
C TYR A 165 -1.25 -3.11 -9.22
N ILE A 166 -2.54 -3.07 -9.04
CA ILE A 166 -3.29 -1.81 -8.94
C ILE A 166 -2.88 -1.01 -7.71
N THR A 167 -2.59 -1.66 -6.58
CA THR A 167 -2.16 -0.95 -5.37
C THR A 167 -0.83 -0.22 -5.57
N VAL A 168 0.06 -0.71 -6.43
CA VAL A 168 1.29 0.03 -6.80
C VAL A 168 0.94 1.37 -7.45
N PHE A 169 0.05 1.38 -8.44
CA PHE A 169 -0.37 2.62 -9.13
C PHE A 169 -1.13 3.56 -8.19
N ILE A 170 -1.99 3.00 -7.33
CA ILE A 170 -2.70 3.76 -6.31
C ILE A 170 -1.72 4.46 -5.36
N LEU A 171 -0.73 3.73 -4.82
CA LEU A 171 0.25 4.32 -3.89
C LEU A 171 1.18 5.32 -4.57
N LEU A 172 1.54 5.13 -5.85
CA LEU A 172 2.28 6.13 -6.62
C LEU A 172 1.46 7.42 -6.79
N PHE A 173 0.17 7.30 -7.10
CA PHE A 173 -0.73 8.44 -7.17
C PHE A 173 -0.84 9.16 -5.83
N VAL A 174 -1.08 8.43 -4.74
CA VAL A 174 -1.13 8.96 -3.36
C VAL A 174 0.19 9.67 -3.01
N TRP A 175 1.33 9.07 -3.32
CA TRP A 175 2.64 9.67 -3.08
C TRP A 175 2.81 11.01 -3.81
N CYS A 176 2.38 11.12 -5.07
CA CYS A 176 2.45 12.37 -5.82
C CYS A 176 1.75 13.53 -5.08
N TYR A 177 0.62 13.28 -4.44
CA TYR A 177 -0.12 14.31 -3.70
C TYR A 177 0.45 14.55 -2.31
N LEU A 178 0.76 13.50 -1.55
CA LEU A 178 1.27 13.66 -0.19
C LEU A 178 2.59 14.43 -0.13
N ARG A 179 3.44 14.33 -1.16
CA ARG A 179 4.70 15.10 -1.23
C ARG A 179 4.51 16.62 -1.34
N GLU A 180 3.32 17.10 -1.70
CA GLU A 180 2.98 18.53 -1.76
C GLU A 180 2.58 19.10 -0.38
N LEU A 181 2.38 18.25 0.61
CA LEU A 181 2.17 18.71 1.98
C LEU A 181 3.48 19.22 2.57
N PRO A 182 3.44 20.35 3.32
CA PRO A 182 4.62 20.84 4.02
C PRO A 182 5.12 19.81 5.02
N ASP A 183 6.44 19.69 5.08
CA ASP A 183 7.10 18.77 5.99
C ASP A 183 6.89 19.14 7.45
N GLU A 184 6.21 18.31 8.19
CA GLU A 184 6.29 18.30 9.65
C GLU A 184 7.56 17.52 10.07
N GLY A 185 8.76 17.99 9.65
CA GLY A 185 10.04 17.40 10.03
C GLY A 185 10.59 16.29 9.11
N SER A 186 10.43 16.42 7.79
CA SER A 186 11.11 15.53 6.82
C SER A 186 12.61 15.77 6.79
N LEU A 187 13.38 14.74 7.16
CA LEU A 187 14.83 14.73 7.15
C LEU A 187 15.39 13.94 5.95
N LEU A 188 14.80 14.12 4.76
CA LEU A 188 15.37 13.49 3.55
C LEU A 188 16.45 14.39 2.94
N PRO A 189 17.76 14.05 3.08
CA PRO A 189 18.81 14.72 2.33
C PRO A 189 18.58 14.45 0.84
N GLY A 190 18.38 15.52 0.07
CA GLY A 190 18.26 15.45 -1.39
C GLY A 190 16.90 15.75 -1.99
N PHE A 191 15.81 15.84 -1.20
CA PHE A 191 14.47 16.23 -1.66
C PHE A 191 13.79 17.28 -0.78
N GLY A 192 14.41 17.72 0.32
CA GLY A 192 13.99 18.84 1.14
C GLY A 192 14.89 20.05 0.88
N LYS A 193 14.38 21.26 1.07
CA LYS A 193 15.17 22.48 1.06
C LYS A 193 16.38 22.36 2.00
N PRO A 194 17.55 22.89 1.66
CA PRO A 194 18.62 23.05 2.63
C PRO A 194 18.10 23.94 3.76
N THR A 195 18.10 23.43 4.98
CA THR A 195 17.92 24.22 6.18
C THR A 195 19.14 25.12 6.30
N GLY A 196 19.05 26.34 5.80
CA GLY A 196 20.04 27.37 6.04
C GLY A 196 20.10 27.66 7.53
N ASN A 197 21.23 27.41 8.14
CA ASN A 197 21.61 27.95 9.43
C ASN A 197 21.50 29.47 9.43
N GLY A 198 21.03 30.01 10.52
CA GLY A 198 20.65 31.36 10.75
C GLY A 198 21.59 32.46 10.25
N ASN A 199 21.00 33.66 10.15
CA ASN A 199 21.55 34.96 9.80
C ASN A 199 21.67 35.26 8.29
N ALA A 200 20.50 35.50 7.66
CA ALA A 200 20.43 36.40 6.51
C ALA A 200 19.35 37.43 6.72
N PRO A 201 19.57 38.71 6.36
CA PRO A 201 18.62 39.81 6.60
C PRO A 201 17.34 39.65 5.78
N ALA A 202 16.25 40.14 6.32
CA ALA A 202 14.94 40.21 5.65
C ALA A 202 15.06 41.11 4.42
N ASP A 203 15.23 40.51 3.26
CA ASP A 203 15.09 41.20 1.99
C ASP A 203 13.83 40.70 1.30
N GLY A 204 12.94 41.68 1.00
CA GLY A 204 11.61 41.47 0.43
C GLY A 204 11.68 41.02 -1.02
N GLY A 205 11.97 39.73 -1.22
CA GLY A 205 12.00 39.11 -2.54
C GLY A 205 10.97 38.00 -2.66
N ASN A 206 10.07 38.10 -3.63
CA ASN A 206 9.15 37.09 -4.11
C ASN A 206 9.75 35.67 -4.02
N GLY A 207 9.49 34.94 -2.94
CA GLY A 207 9.95 33.59 -2.73
C GLY A 207 9.33 32.65 -3.77
N LYS A 208 9.98 32.49 -4.92
CA LYS A 208 9.74 31.37 -5.82
C LYS A 208 10.00 30.09 -5.04
N ALA A 209 8.95 29.40 -4.65
CA ALA A 209 9.01 28.05 -4.15
C ALA A 209 9.65 27.17 -5.24
N ASN A 210 10.96 26.93 -5.13
CA ASN A 210 11.67 25.92 -5.93
C ASN A 210 11.22 24.53 -5.45
N GLY A 211 9.97 24.17 -5.75
CA GLY A 211 9.52 22.79 -5.64
C GLY A 211 10.27 21.98 -6.70
N ASN A 212 10.93 20.91 -6.28
CA ASN A 212 11.49 19.91 -7.20
C ASN A 212 10.41 19.46 -8.17
N HIS A 213 10.36 20.06 -9.34
CA HIS A 213 9.48 19.62 -10.42
C HIS A 213 9.97 18.24 -10.86
N LEU A 214 9.11 17.22 -10.71
CA LEU A 214 9.30 16.00 -11.46
C LEU A 214 9.10 16.36 -12.92
N PRO A 215 10.14 16.27 -13.78
CA PRO A 215 9.99 16.58 -15.19
C PRO A 215 8.93 15.65 -15.77
N GLY A 216 7.99 16.22 -16.53
CA GLY A 216 6.92 15.44 -17.16
C GLY A 216 5.78 14.96 -16.26
N ILE A 217 5.72 15.32 -14.97
CA ILE A 217 4.64 14.85 -14.07
C ILE A 217 3.24 15.15 -14.64
N THR A 218 3.06 16.28 -15.30
CA THR A 218 1.77 16.66 -15.90
C THR A 218 1.33 15.66 -16.96
N LEU A 219 2.26 15.04 -17.69
CA LEU A 219 1.96 14.03 -18.70
C LEU A 219 1.61 12.67 -18.05
N TRP A 220 2.38 12.26 -17.04
CA TRP A 220 2.22 10.95 -16.41
C TRP A 220 1.08 10.88 -15.40
N ILE A 221 0.68 12.00 -14.80
CA ILE A 221 -0.37 12.02 -13.79
C ILE A 221 -1.75 11.68 -14.37
N ILE A 222 -1.98 11.94 -15.67
CA ILE A 222 -3.24 11.63 -16.35
C ILE A 222 -3.47 10.12 -16.40
N PRO A 223 -2.61 9.31 -17.05
CA PRO A 223 -2.77 7.87 -17.05
C PRO A 223 -2.70 7.26 -15.66
N LEU A 224 -1.86 7.79 -14.75
CA LEU A 224 -1.78 7.33 -13.38
C LEU A 224 -3.07 7.61 -12.60
N GLY A 225 -3.69 8.79 -12.80
CA GLY A 225 -4.99 9.13 -12.22
C GLY A 225 -6.11 8.21 -12.71
N ILE A 226 -6.15 7.93 -14.02
CA ILE A 226 -7.11 6.98 -14.58
C ILE A 226 -6.90 5.58 -13.97
N LEU A 227 -5.68 5.07 -13.92
CA LEU A 227 -5.36 3.77 -13.33
C LEU A 227 -5.74 3.70 -11.85
N ALA A 228 -5.44 4.74 -11.07
CA ALA A 228 -5.79 4.79 -9.66
C ALA A 228 -7.31 4.85 -9.44
N GLY A 229 -8.03 5.64 -10.25
CA GLY A 229 -9.47 5.78 -10.16
C GLY A 229 -10.24 4.57 -10.70
N TRP A 230 -9.83 4.04 -11.86
CA TRP A 230 -10.48 2.91 -12.52
C TRP A 230 -9.94 1.54 -12.04
N SER A 231 -9.49 1.49 -10.82
CA SER A 231 -8.92 0.27 -10.20
C SER A 231 -10.00 -0.63 -9.61
N ASN A 232 -10.59 -0.18 -8.53
CA ASN A 232 -11.69 -0.86 -7.85
C ASN A 232 -12.60 0.15 -7.14
N GLU A 233 -13.81 -0.31 -6.84
CA GLU A 233 -14.92 0.52 -6.39
C GLU A 233 -14.67 1.16 -5.02
N ASN A 234 -13.82 0.58 -4.18
CA ASN A 234 -13.50 1.09 -2.85
C ASN A 234 -12.27 2.01 -2.83
N MET A 235 -11.21 1.65 -3.55
CA MET A 235 -9.95 2.41 -3.52
C MET A 235 -9.99 3.66 -4.39
N GLY A 236 -10.58 3.58 -5.61
CA GLY A 236 -10.63 4.70 -6.54
C GLY A 236 -11.23 5.97 -5.89
N PRO A 237 -12.47 5.93 -5.37
CA PRO A 237 -13.08 7.08 -4.68
C PRO A 237 -12.31 7.53 -3.44
N ALA A 238 -11.74 6.59 -2.66
CA ALA A 238 -11.00 6.93 -1.45
C ALA A 238 -9.73 7.76 -1.76
N VAL A 239 -8.97 7.37 -2.80
CA VAL A 239 -7.76 8.12 -3.19
C VAL A 239 -8.09 9.40 -3.95
N TRP A 240 -9.21 9.46 -4.67
CA TRP A 240 -9.74 10.71 -5.21
C TRP A 240 -10.05 11.70 -4.08
N CYS A 241 -10.77 11.29 -3.03
CA CYS A 241 -11.03 12.12 -1.85
C CYS A 241 -9.73 12.59 -1.19
N LEU A 242 -8.72 11.70 -1.02
CA LEU A 242 -7.43 12.09 -0.47
C LEU A 242 -6.76 13.16 -1.32
N SER A 243 -6.70 13.01 -2.63
CA SER A 243 -6.09 13.98 -3.54
C SER A 243 -6.81 15.34 -3.52
N LEU A 244 -8.15 15.33 -3.44
CA LEU A 244 -8.96 16.52 -3.27
C LEU A 244 -8.67 17.22 -1.94
N LEU A 245 -8.60 16.47 -0.84
CA LEU A 245 -8.27 17.05 0.48
C LEU A 245 -6.88 17.68 0.49
N VAL A 246 -5.89 17.11 -0.16
CA VAL A 246 -4.55 17.73 -0.29
C VAL A 246 -4.64 19.07 -1.04
N ILE A 247 -5.43 19.13 -2.12
CA ILE A 247 -5.68 20.40 -2.85
C ILE A 247 -6.34 21.43 -1.94
N LEU A 248 -7.43 21.05 -1.25
CA LEU A 248 -8.19 21.95 -0.37
C LEU A 248 -7.36 22.46 0.82
N LEU A 249 -6.54 21.61 1.43
CA LEU A 249 -5.60 21.98 2.47
C LEU A 249 -4.56 23.00 1.94
N GLY A 250 -4.04 22.76 0.73
CA GLY A 250 -3.16 23.72 0.07
C GLY A 250 -3.80 25.07 -0.16
N LEU A 251 -5.05 25.10 -0.67
CA LEU A 251 -5.82 26.33 -0.87
C LEU A 251 -6.07 27.08 0.46
N ARG A 252 -6.44 26.35 1.52
CA ARG A 252 -6.61 26.94 2.86
C ARG A 252 -5.33 27.59 3.41
N GLU A 253 -4.17 27.06 3.01
CA GLU A 253 -2.86 27.61 3.36
C GLU A 253 -2.36 28.68 2.37
N GLY A 254 -3.22 29.17 1.46
CA GLY A 254 -2.89 30.19 0.47
C GLY A 254 -2.02 29.68 -0.70
N ARG A 255 -1.82 28.37 -0.82
CA ARG A 255 -1.05 27.76 -1.91
C ARG A 255 -1.96 27.46 -3.11
N LYS A 256 -1.63 27.98 -4.28
CA LYS A 256 -2.35 27.67 -5.51
C LYS A 256 -2.05 26.24 -5.97
N PRO A 257 -3.06 25.43 -6.30
CA PRO A 257 -2.84 24.09 -6.83
C PRO A 257 -2.14 24.18 -8.19
N ARG A 258 -1.20 23.27 -8.44
CA ARG A 258 -0.55 23.16 -9.73
C ARG A 258 -1.47 22.43 -10.73
N LEU A 259 -1.32 22.72 -12.02
CA LEU A 259 -2.15 22.14 -13.08
C LEU A 259 -2.19 20.61 -13.00
N TRP A 260 -1.05 19.95 -12.78
CA TRP A 260 -1.00 18.49 -12.68
C TRP A 260 -1.85 17.93 -11.52
N MET A 261 -1.98 18.66 -10.39
CA MET A 261 -2.83 18.23 -9.27
C MET A 261 -4.31 18.27 -9.67
N LEU A 262 -4.73 19.30 -10.40
CA LEU A 262 -6.10 19.40 -10.90
C LEU A 262 -6.41 18.32 -11.93
N LEU A 263 -5.50 18.11 -12.88
CA LEU A 263 -5.63 17.04 -13.89
C LEU A 263 -5.65 15.65 -13.25
N GLY A 264 -4.70 15.35 -12.36
CA GLY A 264 -4.66 14.06 -11.68
C GLY A 264 -5.93 13.77 -10.87
N ASN A 265 -6.43 14.77 -10.12
CA ASN A 265 -7.70 14.63 -9.38
C ASN A 265 -8.89 14.42 -10.32
N LEU A 266 -8.99 15.20 -11.40
CA LEU A 266 -10.06 15.09 -12.40
C LEU A 266 -10.06 13.70 -13.07
N PHE A 267 -8.90 13.22 -13.52
CA PHE A 267 -8.81 11.92 -14.19
C PHE A 267 -8.97 10.74 -13.22
N CYS A 268 -8.60 10.89 -11.95
CA CYS A 268 -8.91 9.90 -10.92
C CYS A 268 -10.42 9.84 -10.65
N LEU A 269 -11.10 10.98 -10.59
CA LEU A 269 -12.57 11.03 -10.50
C LEU A 269 -13.22 10.36 -11.71
N ALA A 270 -12.79 10.72 -12.92
CA ALA A 270 -13.32 10.13 -14.14
C ALA A 270 -13.15 8.60 -14.17
N GLY A 271 -11.97 8.10 -13.78
CA GLY A 271 -11.72 6.66 -13.64
C GLY A 271 -12.64 6.00 -12.60
N SER A 272 -12.84 6.65 -11.45
CA SER A 272 -13.73 6.14 -10.39
C SER A 272 -15.19 6.07 -10.86
N ILE A 273 -15.65 7.09 -11.59
CA ILE A 273 -17.00 7.11 -12.18
C ILE A 273 -17.12 5.98 -13.20
N LEU A 274 -16.15 5.81 -14.11
CA LEU A 274 -16.16 4.72 -15.09
C LEU A 274 -16.21 3.34 -14.40
N CYS A 275 -15.48 3.16 -13.29
CA CYS A 275 -15.52 1.91 -12.53
C CYS A 275 -16.89 1.63 -11.92
N ILE A 276 -17.47 2.61 -11.25
CA ILE A 276 -18.71 2.43 -10.47
C ILE A 276 -19.95 2.44 -11.37
N ALA A 277 -19.99 3.31 -12.38
CA ALA A 277 -21.15 3.49 -13.25
C ALA A 277 -21.21 2.48 -14.41
N ALA A 278 -20.35 1.48 -14.43
CA ALA A 278 -20.36 0.46 -15.48
C ALA A 278 -21.71 -0.28 -15.52
N PRO A 279 -22.35 -0.43 -16.70
CA PRO A 279 -23.62 -1.17 -16.83
C PRO A 279 -23.54 -2.60 -16.27
N GLY A 280 -22.40 -3.28 -16.45
CA GLY A 280 -22.17 -4.63 -15.95
C GLY A 280 -22.29 -4.76 -14.42
N ASN A 281 -22.00 -3.70 -13.66
CA ASN A 281 -22.22 -3.71 -12.20
C ASN A 281 -23.72 -3.87 -11.87
N GLY A 282 -24.61 -3.25 -12.65
CA GLY A 282 -26.07 -3.42 -12.52
C GLY A 282 -26.49 -4.85 -12.86
N VAL A 283 -25.98 -5.41 -13.95
CA VAL A 283 -26.26 -6.81 -14.34
C VAL A 283 -25.84 -7.78 -13.25
N ARG A 284 -24.65 -7.61 -12.70
CA ARG A 284 -24.11 -8.45 -11.63
C ARG A 284 -24.89 -8.30 -10.33
N SER A 285 -25.26 -7.09 -9.94
CA SER A 285 -26.01 -6.85 -8.71
C SER A 285 -27.42 -7.44 -8.75
N ALA A 286 -28.05 -7.49 -9.93
CA ALA A 286 -29.36 -8.12 -10.11
C ALA A 286 -29.34 -9.65 -9.89
N GLN A 287 -28.16 -10.29 -9.90
CA GLN A 287 -28.01 -11.72 -9.61
C GLN A 287 -27.95 -12.03 -8.10
N ILE A 288 -27.85 -11.00 -7.25
CA ILE A 288 -27.73 -11.16 -5.80
C ILE A 288 -29.11 -11.01 -5.17
N GLU A 289 -29.65 -12.09 -4.62
CA GLU A 289 -30.97 -12.16 -3.98
C GLU A 289 -31.05 -11.43 -2.62
N GLU A 290 -30.65 -10.15 -2.57
CA GLU A 290 -30.80 -9.33 -1.35
C GLU A 290 -32.18 -8.69 -1.20
N GLU A 291 -33.00 -8.75 -2.21
CA GLU A 291 -34.34 -8.07 -2.22
C GLU A 291 -35.30 -8.56 -1.16
N GLN A 292 -35.08 -9.77 -0.62
CA GLN A 292 -35.98 -10.39 0.36
C GLN A 292 -35.97 -9.72 1.74
N TYR A 293 -34.93 -8.91 2.05
CA TYR A 293 -34.79 -8.33 3.38
C TYR A 293 -35.23 -6.86 3.43
N GLY A 294 -35.93 -6.50 4.51
CA GLY A 294 -36.26 -5.10 4.80
C GLY A 294 -35.01 -4.24 5.02
N THR A 295 -35.12 -2.93 4.77
CA THR A 295 -33.98 -1.98 4.80
C THR A 295 -33.17 -2.05 6.10
N LEU A 296 -33.82 -2.11 7.26
CA LEU A 296 -33.13 -2.18 8.56
C LEU A 296 -32.31 -3.47 8.69
N TRP A 297 -32.85 -4.59 8.20
CA TRP A 297 -32.15 -5.87 8.24
C TRP A 297 -30.94 -5.89 7.29
N LYS A 298 -31.07 -5.29 6.09
CA LYS A 298 -29.93 -5.10 5.17
C LYS A 298 -28.82 -4.28 5.82
N VAL A 299 -29.13 -3.16 6.45
CA VAL A 299 -28.16 -2.33 7.18
C VAL A 299 -27.46 -3.14 8.27
N PHE A 300 -28.22 -3.90 9.06
CA PHE A 300 -27.65 -4.75 10.11
C PHE A 300 -26.71 -5.81 9.54
N LEU A 301 -27.12 -6.56 8.52
CA LEU A 301 -26.30 -7.62 7.90
C LEU A 301 -25.02 -7.06 7.27
N ARG A 302 -25.11 -5.91 6.60
CA ARG A 302 -23.94 -5.25 6.02
C ARG A 302 -22.97 -4.75 7.10
N SER A 303 -23.49 -4.11 8.15
CA SER A 303 -22.66 -3.67 9.28
C SER A 303 -21.97 -4.86 9.98
N TYR A 304 -22.71 -5.94 10.20
CA TYR A 304 -22.17 -7.17 10.77
C TYR A 304 -21.10 -7.78 9.86
N GLY A 305 -21.38 -7.90 8.55
CA GLY A 305 -20.44 -8.43 7.56
C GLY A 305 -19.16 -7.59 7.48
N GLU A 306 -19.29 -6.27 7.57
CA GLU A 306 -18.15 -5.34 7.55
C GLU A 306 -17.27 -5.45 8.80
N CYS A 307 -17.87 -5.49 9.98
CA CYS A 307 -17.15 -5.71 11.23
C CYS A 307 -16.47 -7.09 11.26
N LYS A 308 -17.22 -8.14 10.85
CA LYS A 308 -16.67 -9.51 10.75
C LYS A 308 -15.51 -9.57 9.78
N GLY A 309 -15.67 -9.02 8.57
CA GLY A 309 -14.61 -8.99 7.56
C GLY A 309 -13.37 -8.20 8.01
N ALA A 310 -13.55 -7.09 8.71
CA ALA A 310 -12.41 -6.37 9.31
C ALA A 310 -11.65 -7.22 10.33
N MET A 311 -12.37 -7.97 11.16
CA MET A 311 -11.76 -8.89 12.15
C MET A 311 -11.09 -10.10 11.49
N GLU A 312 -11.62 -10.61 10.40
CA GLU A 312 -11.04 -11.78 9.71
C GLU A 312 -9.86 -11.39 8.82
N TYR A 313 -9.94 -10.26 8.09
CA TYR A 313 -9.00 -9.95 7.02
C TYR A 313 -8.03 -8.81 7.35
N LEU A 314 -8.39 -7.87 8.22
CA LEU A 314 -7.55 -6.73 8.59
C LEU A 314 -6.96 -6.84 10.01
N PHE A 315 -7.41 -7.78 10.84
CA PHE A 315 -7.01 -7.86 12.26
C PHE A 315 -5.49 -7.83 12.47
N PRO A 316 -4.65 -8.60 11.76
CA PRO A 316 -3.21 -8.58 12.00
C PRO A 316 -2.58 -7.21 11.73
N VAL A 317 -2.99 -6.52 10.65
CA VAL A 317 -2.46 -5.20 10.32
C VAL A 317 -3.03 -4.12 11.25
N LEU A 318 -4.31 -4.22 11.64
CA LEU A 318 -4.92 -3.29 12.60
C LEU A 318 -4.27 -3.40 13.97
N LEU A 319 -3.96 -4.61 14.44
CA LEU A 319 -3.25 -4.83 15.69
C LEU A 319 -1.86 -4.18 15.66
N ALA A 320 -1.10 -4.40 14.59
CA ALA A 320 0.21 -3.77 14.39
C ALA A 320 0.09 -2.23 14.31
N LEU A 321 -0.91 -1.72 13.60
CA LEU A 321 -1.18 -0.28 13.49
C LEU A 321 -1.52 0.34 14.84
N LEU A 322 -2.44 -0.25 15.59
CA LEU A 322 -2.85 0.22 16.92
C LEU A 322 -1.66 0.21 17.89
N PHE A 323 -0.83 -0.84 17.85
CA PHE A 323 0.40 -0.90 18.65
C PHE A 323 1.35 0.25 18.30
N MET A 324 1.62 0.49 17.02
CA MET A 324 2.50 1.57 16.57
C MET A 324 1.96 2.95 16.89
N LEU A 325 0.64 3.15 16.77
CA LEU A 325 -0.04 4.38 17.19
C LEU A 325 0.06 4.58 18.70
N PHE A 326 -0.17 3.53 19.49
CA PHE A 326 -0.04 3.59 20.94
C PHE A 326 1.39 3.97 21.35
N VAL A 327 2.41 3.31 20.81
CA VAL A 327 3.81 3.65 21.10
C VAL A 327 4.11 5.10 20.69
N SER A 328 3.70 5.53 19.50
CA SER A 328 3.95 6.90 19.02
C SER A 328 3.28 7.95 19.90
N VAL A 329 1.98 7.77 20.19
CA VAL A 329 1.17 8.81 20.86
C VAL A 329 1.29 8.74 22.38
N CYS A 330 1.17 7.55 22.97
CA CYS A 330 1.12 7.39 24.42
C CYS A 330 2.51 7.29 25.06
N VAL A 331 3.45 6.57 24.43
CA VAL A 331 4.80 6.36 24.97
C VAL A 331 5.73 7.51 24.57
N MET A 332 5.85 7.79 23.26
CA MET A 332 6.74 8.83 22.76
C MET A 332 6.15 10.24 22.81
N LYS A 333 4.85 10.38 23.15
CA LYS A 333 4.12 11.66 23.24
C LYS A 333 4.16 12.47 21.93
N ARG A 334 4.14 11.79 20.77
CA ARG A 334 4.18 12.42 19.46
C ARG A 334 2.79 12.48 18.84
N LYS A 335 2.46 13.61 18.19
CA LYS A 335 1.22 13.76 17.42
C LYS A 335 1.30 12.91 16.13
N ILE A 336 0.16 12.40 15.71
CA ILE A 336 0.02 11.82 14.37
C ILE A 336 0.17 12.95 13.36
N GLY A 337 1.15 12.85 12.47
CA GLY A 337 1.39 13.86 11.45
C GLY A 337 0.26 13.89 10.41
N ARG A 338 0.11 15.03 9.72
CA ARG A 338 -0.95 15.30 8.73
C ARG A 338 -1.01 14.20 7.64
N ARG A 339 0.13 13.75 7.14
CA ARG A 339 0.22 12.68 6.14
C ARG A 339 -0.38 11.37 6.64
N ASN A 340 0.01 10.94 7.84
CA ASN A 340 -0.52 9.72 8.44
C ASN A 340 -2.02 9.84 8.72
N SER A 341 -2.51 11.01 9.12
CA SER A 341 -3.94 11.26 9.30
C SER A 341 -4.72 11.14 8.00
N LEU A 342 -4.19 11.65 6.88
CA LEU A 342 -4.81 11.52 5.56
C LEU A 342 -4.79 10.07 5.06
N LEU A 343 -3.70 9.33 5.28
CA LEU A 343 -3.62 7.90 4.94
C LEU A 343 -4.63 7.07 5.75
N LEU A 344 -4.75 7.34 7.06
CA LEU A 344 -5.75 6.68 7.92
C LEU A 344 -7.17 7.01 7.48
N PHE A 345 -7.43 8.27 7.12
CA PHE A 345 -8.73 8.69 6.59
C PHE A 345 -9.04 7.97 5.26
N CYS A 346 -8.07 7.89 4.35
CA CYS A 346 -8.21 7.16 3.09
C CYS A 346 -8.46 5.65 3.33
N ALA A 347 -7.74 5.04 4.27
CA ALA A 347 -7.96 3.65 4.67
C ALA A 347 -9.38 3.43 5.24
N LEU A 348 -9.85 4.36 6.06
CA LEU A 348 -11.21 4.32 6.62
C LEU A 348 -12.27 4.47 5.53
N LEU A 349 -12.09 5.38 4.57
CA LEU A 349 -13.02 5.53 3.44
C LEU A 349 -13.04 4.28 2.55
N SER A 350 -11.86 3.72 2.26
CA SER A 350 -11.75 2.49 1.46
C SER A 350 -12.42 1.30 2.15
N TRP A 351 -12.25 1.17 3.46
CA TRP A 351 -12.94 0.16 4.26
C TRP A 351 -14.44 0.42 4.32
N GLY A 352 -14.88 1.62 4.67
CA GLY A 352 -16.29 1.98 4.77
C GLY A 352 -17.08 1.89 3.46
N ALA A 353 -16.40 1.90 2.30
CA ALA A 353 -17.05 1.69 1.01
C ALA A 353 -17.68 0.28 0.87
N PHE A 354 -17.18 -0.71 1.61
CA PHE A 354 -17.75 -2.06 1.59
C PHE A 354 -19.16 -2.13 2.17
N PHE A 355 -19.55 -1.19 3.02
CA PHE A 355 -20.92 -1.07 3.51
C PHE A 355 -21.94 -0.88 2.38
N LEU A 356 -21.50 -0.34 1.25
CA LEU A 356 -22.34 -0.22 0.05
C LEU A 356 -22.47 -1.53 -0.74
N SER A 357 -21.58 -2.51 -0.45
CA SER A 357 -21.61 -3.82 -1.09
C SER A 357 -22.49 -4.80 -0.30
N PRO A 358 -23.27 -5.66 -0.95
CA PRO A 358 -24.03 -6.72 -0.29
C PRO A 358 -23.14 -7.77 0.39
N HIS A 359 -21.93 -7.93 -0.07
CA HIS A 359 -20.94 -8.88 0.45
C HIS A 359 -19.61 -8.20 0.68
N TYR A 360 -18.95 -8.48 1.81
CA TYR A 360 -17.58 -8.03 2.08
C TYR A 360 -16.58 -8.94 1.35
N PRO A 361 -15.93 -8.47 0.30
CA PRO A 361 -14.97 -9.30 -0.42
C PRO A 361 -13.63 -9.28 0.32
N ASP A 362 -13.23 -10.45 0.82
CA ASP A 362 -12.03 -10.69 1.62
C ASP A 362 -10.75 -10.04 1.06
N ARG A 363 -10.47 -10.29 -0.22
CA ARG A 363 -9.26 -9.79 -0.92
C ARG A 363 -9.30 -8.30 -1.22
N ALA A 364 -10.46 -7.67 -1.24
CA ALA A 364 -10.59 -6.23 -1.46
C ALA A 364 -10.04 -5.39 -0.29
N SER A 365 -9.82 -6.01 0.89
CA SER A 365 -9.11 -5.42 2.03
C SER A 365 -7.64 -5.07 1.74
N PHE A 366 -7.05 -5.60 0.66
CA PHE A 366 -5.61 -5.46 0.35
C PHE A 366 -5.15 -4.01 0.25
N GLY A 367 -5.90 -3.15 -0.46
CA GLY A 367 -5.58 -1.72 -0.60
C GLY A 367 -5.62 -0.99 0.75
N THR A 368 -6.66 -1.25 1.56
CA THR A 368 -6.80 -0.71 2.93
C THR A 368 -5.62 -1.16 3.81
N MET A 369 -5.24 -2.44 3.74
CA MET A 369 -4.07 -2.99 4.43
C MET A 369 -2.78 -2.27 4.02
N ALA A 370 -2.56 -2.05 2.73
CA ALA A 370 -1.37 -1.37 2.21
C ALA A 370 -1.25 0.07 2.73
N LEU A 371 -2.37 0.81 2.82
CA LEU A 371 -2.41 2.15 3.42
C LEU A 371 -2.03 2.10 4.91
N CYS A 372 -2.55 1.12 5.66
CA CYS A 372 -2.18 0.91 7.07
C CYS A 372 -0.68 0.60 7.22
N ILE A 373 -0.11 -0.24 6.33
CA ILE A 373 1.33 -0.55 6.32
C ILE A 373 2.17 0.71 6.05
N CYS A 374 1.73 1.60 5.16
CA CYS A 374 2.39 2.89 4.93
C CYS A 374 2.47 3.72 6.23
N VAL A 375 1.39 3.75 7.02
CA VAL A 375 1.37 4.46 8.32
C VAL A 375 2.29 3.78 9.33
N ILE A 376 2.24 2.45 9.45
CA ILE A 376 3.11 1.67 10.35
C ILE A 376 4.58 1.97 10.04
N LEU A 377 4.98 1.88 8.78
CA LEU A 377 6.35 2.12 8.35
C LEU A 377 6.78 3.59 8.54
N SER A 378 5.87 4.54 8.31
CA SER A 378 6.11 5.97 8.57
C SER A 378 6.38 6.24 10.05
N LEU A 379 5.56 5.66 10.94
CA LEU A 379 5.75 5.77 12.39
C LEU A 379 7.06 5.10 12.84
N ALA A 380 7.35 3.89 12.35
CA ALA A 380 8.61 3.19 12.63
C ALA A 380 9.82 4.02 12.19
N GLY A 381 9.79 4.59 10.98
CA GLY A 381 10.85 5.46 10.49
C GLY A 381 11.07 6.71 11.35
N ARG A 382 9.99 7.31 11.87
CA ARG A 382 10.07 8.43 12.81
C ARG A 382 10.69 7.99 14.14
N MET A 383 10.25 6.87 14.70
CA MET A 383 10.77 6.33 15.96
C MET A 383 12.27 6.07 15.88
N VAL A 384 12.74 5.44 14.80
CA VAL A 384 14.18 5.17 14.59
C VAL A 384 14.98 6.45 14.44
N ARG A 385 14.44 7.50 13.79
CA ARG A 385 15.12 8.80 13.68
C ARG A 385 15.29 9.49 15.05
N GLU A 386 14.33 9.37 15.95
CA GLU A 386 14.37 9.95 17.28
C GLU A 386 15.14 9.10 18.29
N ARG A 387 15.03 7.78 18.15
CA ARG A 387 15.59 6.77 19.05
C ARG A 387 16.22 5.64 18.21
N GLN A 388 17.51 5.76 17.93
CA GLN A 388 18.24 4.80 17.09
C GLN A 388 18.29 3.38 17.71
N ASP A 389 18.21 3.27 19.03
CA ASP A 389 18.12 2.01 19.76
C ASP A 389 16.88 1.18 19.40
N LEU A 390 15.81 1.83 18.92
CA LEU A 390 14.60 1.14 18.44
C LEU A 390 14.75 0.47 17.07
N ALA A 391 15.85 0.73 16.34
CA ALA A 391 16.08 0.13 15.02
C ALA A 391 16.10 -1.40 15.08
N TRP A 392 16.79 -1.99 16.05
CA TRP A 392 16.89 -3.45 16.18
C TRP A 392 15.58 -4.13 16.58
N PRO A 393 14.83 -3.68 17.60
CA PRO A 393 13.53 -4.24 17.93
C PRO A 393 12.53 -4.15 16.78
N LEU A 394 12.46 -3.01 16.07
CA LEU A 394 11.57 -2.81 14.94
C LEU A 394 11.97 -3.70 13.76
N TRP A 395 13.27 -3.82 13.48
CA TRP A 395 13.76 -4.76 12.46
C TRP A 395 13.47 -6.21 12.85
N GLY A 396 13.71 -6.60 14.10
CA GLY A 396 13.39 -7.94 14.61
C GLY A 396 11.91 -8.27 14.46
N GLY A 397 11.03 -7.33 14.77
CA GLY A 397 9.60 -7.46 14.55
C GLY A 397 9.25 -7.67 13.06
N ALA A 398 9.85 -6.87 12.17
CA ALA A 398 9.67 -7.03 10.72
C ALA A 398 10.21 -8.39 10.22
N ALA A 399 11.34 -8.85 10.76
CA ALA A 399 11.92 -10.16 10.45
C ALA A 399 10.98 -11.32 10.86
N LEU A 400 10.39 -11.25 12.05
CA LEU A 400 9.40 -12.25 12.52
C LEU A 400 8.15 -12.26 11.65
N ILE A 401 7.66 -11.09 11.22
CA ILE A 401 6.53 -10.99 10.29
C ILE A 401 6.91 -11.58 8.92
N GLY A 402 8.11 -11.32 8.43
CA GLY A 402 8.61 -11.91 7.18
C GLY A 402 8.74 -13.44 7.27
N LEU A 403 9.28 -13.97 8.37
CA LEU A 403 9.35 -15.41 8.63
C LEU A 403 7.96 -16.05 8.68
N ARG A 404 6.97 -15.38 9.30
CA ARG A 404 5.57 -15.83 9.27
C ARG A 404 5.04 -15.93 7.84
N GLY A 405 5.31 -14.93 7.00
CA GLY A 405 4.91 -14.98 5.59
C GLY A 405 5.58 -16.11 4.82
N MET A 406 6.89 -16.32 5.02
CA MET A 406 7.63 -17.44 4.41
C MET A 406 7.10 -18.79 4.90
N TYR A 407 6.75 -18.90 6.18
CA TYR A 407 6.12 -20.11 6.72
C TYR A 407 4.81 -20.44 5.99
N PHE A 408 3.95 -19.45 5.77
CA PHE A 408 2.71 -19.67 5.03
C PHE A 408 2.94 -20.15 3.59
N CYS A 409 3.91 -19.58 2.89
CA CYS A 409 4.29 -20.04 1.57
C CYS A 409 4.83 -21.50 1.63
N GLY A 410 5.69 -21.81 2.60
CA GLY A 410 6.25 -23.15 2.79
C GLY A 410 5.20 -24.21 3.14
N GLU A 411 4.25 -23.86 4.03
CA GLU A 411 3.11 -24.72 4.36
C GLU A 411 2.27 -25.01 3.11
N TYR A 412 1.94 -23.97 2.34
CA TYR A 412 1.14 -24.11 1.14
C TYR A 412 1.86 -24.92 0.06
N LEU A 413 3.16 -24.72 -0.15
CA LEU A 413 3.98 -25.56 -1.03
C LEU A 413 3.97 -27.01 -0.58
N SER A 414 4.07 -27.26 0.73
CA SER A 414 4.04 -28.63 1.28
C SER A 414 2.70 -29.32 1.01
N ILE A 415 1.59 -28.56 1.03
CA ILE A 415 0.25 -29.06 0.65
C ILE A 415 0.22 -29.35 -0.85
N LEU A 416 0.67 -28.43 -1.70
CA LEU A 416 0.68 -28.60 -3.16
C LEU A 416 1.52 -29.79 -3.62
N TRP A 417 2.63 -30.06 -2.92
CA TRP A 417 3.51 -31.20 -3.21
C TRP A 417 3.09 -32.50 -2.53
N GLY A 418 2.00 -32.47 -1.75
CA GLY A 418 1.46 -33.65 -1.06
C GLY A 418 2.30 -34.14 0.12
N TRP A 419 3.17 -33.30 0.70
CA TRP A 419 3.99 -33.62 1.86
C TRP A 419 3.20 -33.57 3.17
N ILE A 420 2.22 -32.69 3.24
CA ILE A 420 1.23 -32.58 4.33
C ILE A 420 -0.19 -32.56 3.75
N ARG A 421 -1.18 -33.04 4.54
CA ARG A 421 -2.60 -33.09 4.15
C ARG A 421 -3.40 -32.00 4.83
#